data_e6287c6f8ddda0cf35bf49b2bb8cac82
#
_entry.id   e6287c6f8ddda0cf35bf49b2bb8cac82
#
_cell.length_a   1.000
_cell.length_b   1.000
_cell.length_c   1.000
_cell.angle_alpha   90.00
_cell.angle_beta   90.00
_cell.angle_gamma   90.00
#
_symmetry.space_group_name_H-M   'P 1'
#
loop_
_entity.id
_entity.type
_entity.pdbx_description
1 polymer ?
#
loop_
_entity_poly.entity_id
_entity_poly.type
_entity_poly.pdbx_seq_one_letter_code
_entity_poly.pdbx_strand_id
1 'polypeptide(L)'
;ERAARDTWRYFESFMGPEDHGLPADNFQEIPEPRVAHRTSPTNIGMGLLATLAAHDLGFIARDVLAERVDATLTTMEGLERHEGHLLNWYDTQSLEALPPRYVSTVDSGNLVGSLMALAEGLREADLPELAGRASAFADGMGFRFLYDPQRRILSIGYRLADAEGPGRLDPSYYDLLASEARLASFVAIARGELPETHWFHLGRLVTSVHGTPTLLSWSGTAFEYLMPLLLMKSYPETLLDHSCRRAVRRQAEYAAERGVPWGISECAYNLGDRHGNYQYKAFGVPGLGLKRGLADELVVAPYATALASMVEPQHAVRNLRRLSDEGRAGAYGYYEAIDYTHGAAEDPAGDGTAGPHGGTVVRAFMAHH
;
A
#
# COMPACT_ATOMS: atom_id res chain seq x y z
N GLU A 1 14.91 11.69 8.52
CA GLU A 1 16.07 10.79 8.35
C GLU A 1 16.00 9.60 9.30
N ARG A 2 15.92 9.80 10.65
CA ARG A 2 15.86 8.69 11.61
C ARG A 2 14.69 7.74 11.32
N ALA A 3 13.47 8.25 11.15
CA ALA A 3 12.31 7.41 10.85
C ALA A 3 12.50 6.59 9.55
N ALA A 4 13.06 7.21 8.49
CA ALA A 4 13.37 6.51 7.24
C ALA A 4 14.40 5.39 7.44
N ARG A 5 15.43 5.63 8.27
CA ARG A 5 16.43 4.61 8.61
C ARG A 5 15.82 3.47 9.40
N ASP A 6 14.95 3.77 10.36
CA ASP A 6 14.28 2.76 11.17
C ASP A 6 13.30 1.93 10.29
N THR A 7 12.58 2.57 9.35
CA THR A 7 11.72 1.88 8.37
C THR A 7 12.55 1.01 7.42
N TRP A 8 13.71 1.48 6.94
CA TRP A 8 14.60 0.67 6.11
C TRP A 8 15.03 -0.64 6.80
N ARG A 9 15.24 -0.63 8.12
CA ARG A 9 15.60 -1.84 8.88
C ARG A 9 14.58 -2.98 8.72
N TYR A 10 13.31 -2.67 8.44
CA TYR A 10 12.32 -3.70 8.14
C TYR A 10 12.75 -4.52 6.91
N PHE A 11 13.10 -3.86 5.82
CA PHE A 11 13.54 -4.54 4.60
C PHE A 11 14.94 -5.16 4.74
N GLU A 12 15.82 -4.59 5.57
CA GLU A 12 17.09 -5.23 5.91
C GLU A 12 16.87 -6.57 6.62
N SER A 13 15.87 -6.65 7.51
CA SER A 13 15.60 -7.81 8.34
C SER A 13 14.71 -8.86 7.68
N PHE A 14 13.73 -8.45 6.87
CA PHE A 14 12.65 -9.31 6.39
C PHE A 14 12.55 -9.37 4.85
N MET A 15 13.62 -9.07 4.16
CA MET A 15 13.79 -9.21 2.72
C MET A 15 15.19 -9.79 2.44
N GLY A 16 15.52 -10.89 3.11
CA GLY A 16 16.81 -11.54 3.09
C GLY A 16 16.84 -12.82 2.24
N PRO A 17 17.97 -13.53 2.26
CA PRO A 17 18.12 -14.78 1.49
C PRO A 17 17.17 -15.90 1.89
N GLU A 18 16.73 -15.95 3.13
CA GLU A 18 15.75 -16.93 3.63
C GLU A 18 14.37 -16.78 3.02
N ASP A 19 14.02 -15.56 2.58
CA ASP A 19 12.82 -15.20 1.83
C ASP A 19 13.13 -14.95 0.35
N HIS A 20 14.26 -15.44 -0.16
CA HIS A 20 14.70 -15.32 -1.56
C HIS A 20 14.75 -13.88 -2.08
N GLY A 21 15.03 -12.90 -1.20
CA GLY A 21 15.03 -11.48 -1.55
C GLY A 21 13.63 -10.90 -1.77
N LEU A 22 12.56 -11.59 -1.38
CA LEU A 22 11.20 -11.07 -1.35
C LEU A 22 10.89 -10.48 0.03
N PRO A 23 10.17 -9.36 0.12
CA PRO A 23 9.76 -8.82 1.42
C PRO A 23 8.67 -9.69 2.05
N ALA A 24 8.84 -10.05 3.32
CA ALA A 24 7.75 -10.61 4.09
C ALA A 24 6.61 -9.60 4.24
N ASP A 25 5.36 -10.08 4.33
CA ASP A 25 4.16 -9.23 4.37
C ASP A 25 4.14 -8.33 5.61
N ASN A 26 4.33 -8.94 6.77
CA ASN A 26 4.34 -8.21 8.03
C ASN A 26 5.22 -8.91 9.09
N PHE A 27 5.63 -8.11 10.07
CA PHE A 27 6.20 -8.59 11.32
C PHE A 27 5.32 -8.11 12.47
N GLN A 28 4.86 -9.03 13.30
CA GLN A 28 4.07 -8.78 14.50
C GLN A 28 4.93 -9.07 15.73
N GLU A 29 5.02 -8.10 16.66
CA GLU A 29 5.81 -8.28 17.89
C GLU A 29 5.06 -9.06 18.98
N ILE A 30 3.74 -8.93 19.02
CA ILE A 30 2.88 -9.42 20.10
C ILE A 30 1.73 -10.27 19.52
N PRO A 31 1.29 -11.36 20.19
CA PRO A 31 1.71 -11.86 21.53
C PRO A 31 3.08 -12.48 21.56
N GLU A 32 3.63 -12.88 20.44
CA GLU A 32 4.99 -13.39 20.22
C GLU A 32 5.54 -12.88 18.88
N PRO A 33 6.86 -12.64 18.78
CA PRO A 33 7.45 -12.22 17.53
C PRO A 33 7.15 -13.21 16.40
N ARG A 34 6.50 -12.74 15.33
CA ARG A 34 6.11 -13.56 14.18
C ARG A 34 6.28 -12.80 12.88
N VAL A 35 6.96 -13.42 11.93
CA VAL A 35 7.06 -12.96 10.53
C VAL A 35 6.01 -13.69 9.70
N ALA A 36 5.28 -12.95 8.86
CA ALA A 36 4.40 -13.53 7.87
C ALA A 36 5.18 -13.75 6.56
N HIS A 37 5.72 -14.95 6.38
CA HIS A 37 6.52 -15.37 5.22
C HIS A 37 5.65 -15.57 3.98
N ARG A 38 4.98 -14.51 3.57
CA ARG A 38 4.20 -14.41 2.33
C ARG A 38 4.39 -13.01 1.75
N THR A 39 4.14 -12.86 0.46
CA THR A 39 4.29 -11.58 -0.22
C THR A 39 3.26 -11.37 -1.32
N SER A 40 2.99 -10.11 -1.66
CA SER A 40 2.15 -9.68 -2.77
C SER A 40 2.97 -8.89 -3.80
N PRO A 41 2.45 -8.68 -5.02
CA PRO A 41 3.10 -7.80 -5.99
C PRO A 41 3.31 -6.38 -5.47
N THR A 42 2.39 -5.83 -4.67
CA THR A 42 2.56 -4.53 -4.00
C THR A 42 3.73 -4.55 -3.03
N ASN A 43 3.82 -5.55 -2.17
CA ASN A 43 4.93 -5.69 -1.22
C ASN A 43 6.28 -5.75 -1.95
N ILE A 44 6.37 -6.54 -3.02
CA ILE A 44 7.58 -6.66 -3.84
C ILE A 44 7.96 -5.30 -4.45
N GLY A 45 7.00 -4.60 -5.04
CA GLY A 45 7.20 -3.26 -5.59
C GLY A 45 7.71 -2.28 -4.55
N MET A 46 7.11 -2.25 -3.35
CA MET A 46 7.53 -1.39 -2.26
C MET A 46 8.92 -1.76 -1.73
N GLY A 47 9.25 -3.04 -1.60
CA GLY A 47 10.58 -3.51 -1.21
C GLY A 47 11.68 -3.07 -2.18
N LEU A 48 11.41 -3.14 -3.49
CA LEU A 48 12.31 -2.65 -4.52
C LEU A 48 12.51 -1.13 -4.45
N LEU A 49 11.43 -0.37 -4.28
CA LEU A 49 11.51 1.09 -4.12
C LEU A 49 12.17 1.50 -2.80
N ALA A 50 11.93 0.78 -1.71
CA ALA A 50 12.61 1.01 -0.44
C ALA A 50 14.12 0.75 -0.56
N THR A 51 14.54 -0.26 -1.33
CA THR A 51 15.95 -0.56 -1.60
C THR A 51 16.60 0.56 -2.41
N LEU A 52 15.92 1.07 -3.45
CA LEU A 52 16.40 2.23 -4.22
C LEU A 52 16.50 3.48 -3.32
N ALA A 53 15.45 3.78 -2.56
CA ALA A 53 15.42 4.92 -1.65
C ALA A 53 16.52 4.83 -0.56
N ALA A 54 16.82 3.64 -0.07
CA ALA A 54 17.92 3.42 0.88
C ALA A 54 19.29 3.78 0.27
N HIS A 55 19.50 3.50 -1.00
CA HIS A 55 20.68 3.93 -1.73
C HIS A 55 20.70 5.46 -1.88
N ASP A 56 19.63 6.08 -2.32
CA ASP A 56 19.54 7.52 -2.55
C ASP A 56 19.72 8.33 -1.26
N LEU A 57 19.26 7.77 -0.13
CA LEU A 57 19.47 8.35 1.21
C LEU A 57 20.84 8.03 1.80
N GLY A 58 21.70 7.30 1.09
CA GLY A 58 23.04 6.91 1.56
C GLY A 58 23.04 5.86 2.67
N PHE A 59 21.99 5.08 2.80
CA PHE A 59 21.90 3.99 3.80
C PHE A 59 22.65 2.75 3.34
N ILE A 60 22.67 2.47 2.05
CA ILE A 60 23.38 1.36 1.42
C ILE A 60 24.25 1.84 0.26
N ALA A 61 25.31 1.12 -0.03
CA ALA A 61 26.17 1.37 -1.17
C ALA A 61 25.57 0.82 -2.47
N ARG A 62 26.09 1.29 -3.62
CA ARG A 62 25.59 0.89 -4.96
C ARG A 62 25.68 -0.61 -5.22
N ASP A 63 26.76 -1.26 -4.77
CA ASP A 63 26.93 -2.70 -4.90
C ASP A 63 25.87 -3.50 -4.13
N VAL A 64 25.52 -3.04 -2.92
CA VAL A 64 24.43 -3.61 -2.11
C VAL A 64 23.07 -3.39 -2.79
N LEU A 65 22.83 -2.20 -3.39
CA LEU A 65 21.64 -1.95 -4.21
C LEU A 65 21.55 -2.98 -5.35
N ALA A 66 22.65 -3.15 -6.10
CA ALA A 66 22.70 -4.07 -7.23
C ALA A 66 22.44 -5.52 -6.80
N GLU A 67 23.08 -5.99 -5.74
CA GLU A 67 22.92 -7.34 -5.20
C GLU A 67 21.46 -7.62 -4.77
N ARG A 68 20.86 -6.70 -4.01
CA ARG A 68 19.48 -6.88 -3.52
C ARG A 68 18.46 -6.85 -4.64
N VAL A 69 18.58 -5.91 -5.58
CA VAL A 69 17.67 -5.82 -6.73
C VAL A 69 17.81 -7.04 -7.64
N ASP A 70 19.05 -7.50 -7.92
CA ASP A 70 19.31 -8.69 -8.72
C ASP A 70 18.65 -9.93 -8.10
N ALA A 71 18.82 -10.14 -6.79
CA ALA A 71 18.22 -11.26 -6.08
C ALA A 71 16.68 -11.23 -6.19
N THR A 72 16.06 -10.07 -5.95
CA THR A 72 14.59 -9.93 -6.05
C THR A 72 14.09 -10.17 -7.47
N LEU A 73 14.71 -9.56 -8.49
CA LEU A 73 14.31 -9.74 -9.88
C LEU A 73 14.49 -11.21 -10.34
N THR A 74 15.57 -11.86 -9.92
CA THR A 74 15.82 -13.27 -10.24
C THR A 74 14.72 -14.18 -9.66
N THR A 75 14.32 -13.95 -8.43
CA THR A 75 13.22 -14.67 -7.81
C THR A 75 11.90 -14.41 -8.54
N MET A 76 11.56 -13.13 -8.80
CA MET A 76 10.34 -12.76 -9.54
C MET A 76 10.24 -13.40 -10.90
N GLU A 77 11.35 -13.50 -11.64
CA GLU A 77 11.41 -14.14 -12.96
C GLU A 77 11.09 -15.64 -12.92
N GLY A 78 11.38 -16.30 -11.79
CA GLY A 78 11.09 -17.71 -11.54
C GLY A 78 9.71 -18.03 -11.00
N LEU A 79 8.97 -17.02 -10.47
CA LEU A 79 7.64 -17.24 -9.89
C LEU A 79 6.60 -17.62 -10.97
N GLU A 80 5.59 -18.39 -10.56
CA GLU A 80 4.41 -18.65 -11.38
C GLU A 80 3.70 -17.34 -11.74
N ARG A 81 3.32 -17.17 -13.02
CA ARG A 81 2.67 -15.97 -13.55
C ARG A 81 1.46 -16.30 -14.40
N HIS A 82 0.53 -15.37 -14.50
CA HIS A 82 -0.58 -15.44 -15.44
C HIS A 82 -0.61 -14.18 -16.30
N GLU A 83 -0.58 -14.31 -17.64
CA GLU A 83 -0.50 -13.18 -18.59
C GLU A 83 0.62 -12.18 -18.23
N GLY A 84 1.75 -12.68 -17.73
CA GLY A 84 2.90 -11.90 -17.26
C GLY A 84 2.78 -11.35 -15.83
N HIS A 85 1.60 -11.37 -15.23
CA HIS A 85 1.35 -10.86 -13.89
C HIS A 85 1.71 -11.86 -12.80
N LEU A 86 2.25 -11.36 -11.70
CA LEU A 86 2.39 -12.12 -10.46
C LEU A 86 1.03 -12.36 -9.81
N LEU A 87 0.93 -13.43 -9.02
CA LEU A 87 -0.28 -13.80 -8.28
C LEU A 87 -0.32 -13.17 -6.88
N ASN A 88 -1.48 -13.10 -6.30
CA ASN A 88 -1.70 -12.78 -4.90
C ASN A 88 -2.17 -14.06 -4.19
N TRP A 89 -1.40 -14.69 -3.38
CA TRP A 89 -0.10 -14.37 -2.79
C TRP A 89 0.92 -15.45 -3.09
N TYR A 90 2.21 -15.26 -2.68
CA TYR A 90 3.22 -16.33 -2.64
C TYR A 90 3.69 -16.54 -1.20
N ASP A 91 4.02 -17.78 -0.86
CA ASP A 91 4.88 -18.08 0.27
C ASP A 91 6.32 -17.71 -0.10
N THR A 92 7.00 -16.92 0.73
CA THR A 92 8.34 -16.40 0.39
C THR A 92 9.46 -17.42 0.57
N GLN A 93 9.20 -18.50 1.32
CA GLN A 93 10.19 -19.54 1.59
C GLN A 93 10.09 -20.70 0.59
N SER A 94 8.88 -21.13 0.24
CA SER A 94 8.67 -22.18 -0.75
C SER A 94 8.54 -21.66 -2.19
N LEU A 95 8.26 -20.38 -2.37
CA LEU A 95 7.94 -19.70 -3.62
C LEU A 95 6.66 -20.20 -4.30
N GLU A 96 5.83 -20.97 -3.59
CA GLU A 96 4.56 -21.45 -4.09
C GLU A 96 3.48 -20.38 -4.06
N ALA A 97 2.65 -20.33 -5.09
CA ALA A 97 1.48 -19.45 -5.11
C ALA A 97 0.43 -19.96 -4.12
N LEU A 98 -0.01 -19.08 -3.22
CA LEU A 98 -1.02 -19.40 -2.20
C LEU A 98 -2.44 -19.35 -2.79
N PRO A 99 -3.31 -20.29 -2.43
CA PRO A 99 -4.70 -20.27 -2.88
C PRO A 99 -5.54 -19.17 -2.16
N PRO A 100 -6.56 -18.61 -2.83
CA PRO A 100 -6.89 -18.83 -4.24
C PRO A 100 -5.85 -18.20 -5.18
N ARG A 101 -5.53 -18.87 -6.30
CA ARG A 101 -4.64 -18.29 -7.33
C ARG A 101 -5.37 -17.14 -8.02
N TYR A 102 -4.87 -15.93 -7.80
CA TYR A 102 -5.55 -14.70 -8.16
C TYR A 102 -4.58 -13.65 -8.68
N VAL A 103 -4.95 -12.92 -9.72
CA VAL A 103 -4.25 -11.71 -10.16
C VAL A 103 -5.06 -10.51 -9.70
N SER A 104 -4.47 -9.68 -8.83
CA SER A 104 -5.06 -8.42 -8.40
C SER A 104 -4.70 -7.30 -9.37
N THR A 105 -5.69 -6.54 -9.81
CA THR A 105 -5.48 -5.41 -10.71
C THR A 105 -4.70 -4.28 -10.03
N VAL A 106 -5.03 -3.96 -8.77
CA VAL A 106 -4.35 -2.90 -8.04
C VAL A 106 -2.91 -3.27 -7.72
N ASP A 107 -2.67 -4.50 -7.25
CA ASP A 107 -1.31 -4.96 -6.98
C ASP A 107 -0.44 -5.01 -8.23
N SER A 108 -1.02 -5.44 -9.35
CA SER A 108 -0.35 -5.42 -10.66
C SER A 108 0.02 -3.99 -11.09
N GLY A 109 -0.88 -3.03 -10.89
CA GLY A 109 -0.63 -1.61 -11.17
C GLY A 109 0.48 -1.04 -10.30
N ASN A 110 0.46 -1.37 -9.01
CA ASN A 110 1.48 -0.95 -8.06
C ASN A 110 2.86 -1.52 -8.43
N LEU A 111 2.93 -2.81 -8.76
CA LEU A 111 4.18 -3.43 -9.18
C LEU A 111 4.73 -2.83 -10.48
N VAL A 112 3.89 -2.68 -11.51
CA VAL A 112 4.34 -2.08 -12.79
C VAL A 112 4.84 -0.65 -12.57
N GLY A 113 4.11 0.17 -11.83
CA GLY A 113 4.54 1.53 -11.50
C GLY A 113 5.86 1.55 -10.73
N SER A 114 6.02 0.65 -9.75
CA SER A 114 7.26 0.50 -8.98
C SER A 114 8.44 0.06 -9.85
N LEU A 115 8.24 -0.90 -10.75
CA LEU A 115 9.29 -1.35 -11.68
C LEU A 115 9.70 -0.27 -12.68
N MET A 116 8.74 0.54 -13.16
CA MET A 116 9.05 1.69 -14.02
C MET A 116 9.90 2.72 -13.29
N ALA A 117 9.54 3.09 -12.06
CA ALA A 117 10.32 4.02 -11.25
C ALA A 117 11.70 3.44 -10.88
N LEU A 118 11.75 2.16 -10.49
CA LEU A 118 13.00 1.45 -10.21
C LEU A 118 13.94 1.46 -11.42
N ALA A 119 13.43 1.18 -12.62
CA ALA A 119 14.24 1.16 -13.83
C ALA A 119 14.91 2.51 -14.11
N GLU A 120 14.21 3.62 -13.88
CA GLU A 120 14.82 4.96 -14.01
C GLU A 120 15.88 5.21 -12.94
N GLY A 121 15.59 4.92 -11.66
CA GLY A 121 16.59 5.06 -10.59
C GLY A 121 17.82 4.17 -10.79
N LEU A 122 17.66 2.95 -11.32
CA LEU A 122 18.80 2.09 -11.66
C LEU A 122 19.64 2.63 -12.81
N ARG A 123 19.03 3.31 -13.79
CA ARG A 123 19.80 4.03 -14.85
C ARG A 123 20.60 5.18 -14.26
N GLU A 124 20.02 5.95 -13.37
CA GLU A 124 20.71 7.03 -12.64
C GLU A 124 21.85 6.50 -11.76
N ALA A 125 21.67 5.32 -11.17
CA ALA A 125 22.71 4.62 -10.39
C ALA A 125 23.76 3.90 -11.26
N ASP A 126 23.73 4.05 -12.59
CA ASP A 126 24.61 3.37 -13.56
C ASP A 126 24.55 1.82 -13.47
N LEU A 127 23.33 1.28 -13.41
CA LEU A 127 23.01 -0.15 -13.38
C LEU A 127 22.06 -0.52 -14.55
N PRO A 128 22.47 -0.33 -15.82
CA PRO A 128 21.60 -0.43 -16.98
C PRO A 128 21.05 -1.85 -17.24
N GLU A 129 21.79 -2.89 -16.86
CA GLU A 129 21.34 -4.28 -17.04
C GLU A 129 20.13 -4.59 -16.14
N LEU A 130 20.21 -4.22 -14.87
CA LEU A 130 19.11 -4.38 -13.93
C LEU A 130 17.91 -3.50 -14.30
N ALA A 131 18.16 -2.27 -14.76
CA ALA A 131 17.13 -1.40 -15.31
C ALA A 131 16.40 -2.03 -16.49
N GLY A 132 17.13 -2.69 -17.39
CA GLY A 132 16.59 -3.43 -18.53
C GLY A 132 15.70 -4.59 -18.10
N ARG A 133 16.11 -5.37 -17.09
CA ARG A 133 15.31 -6.48 -16.53
C ARG A 133 14.03 -5.97 -15.88
N ALA A 134 14.10 -4.92 -15.06
CA ALA A 134 12.93 -4.31 -14.45
C ALA A 134 11.93 -3.79 -15.50
N SER A 135 12.41 -3.12 -16.55
CA SER A 135 11.59 -2.68 -17.68
C SER A 135 10.96 -3.85 -18.43
N ALA A 136 11.72 -4.88 -18.74
CA ALA A 136 11.22 -6.06 -19.46
C ALA A 136 10.16 -6.82 -18.67
N PHE A 137 10.32 -6.91 -17.34
CA PHE A 137 9.31 -7.52 -16.48
C PHE A 137 8.01 -6.70 -16.51
N ALA A 138 8.09 -5.39 -16.33
CA ALA A 138 6.94 -4.49 -16.40
C ALA A 138 6.23 -4.57 -17.76
N ASP A 139 6.99 -4.58 -18.86
CA ASP A 139 6.45 -4.66 -20.23
C ASP A 139 5.74 -5.98 -20.52
N GLY A 140 6.14 -7.05 -19.84
CA GLY A 140 5.47 -8.36 -19.94
C GLY A 140 4.09 -8.44 -19.27
N MET A 141 3.73 -7.48 -18.41
CA MET A 141 2.47 -7.46 -17.65
C MET A 141 1.38 -6.71 -18.41
N GLY A 142 0.53 -7.41 -19.15
CA GLY A 142 -0.53 -6.80 -19.98
C GLY A 142 -1.89 -6.73 -19.28
N PHE A 143 -2.53 -5.54 -19.22
CA PHE A 143 -3.78 -5.30 -18.48
C PHE A 143 -5.07 -5.65 -19.25
N ARG A 144 -4.99 -6.01 -20.54
CA ARG A 144 -6.20 -6.19 -21.38
C ARG A 144 -7.15 -7.27 -20.86
N PHE A 145 -6.63 -8.35 -20.29
CA PHE A 145 -7.48 -9.45 -19.78
C PHE A 145 -8.24 -9.07 -18.48
N LEU A 146 -7.81 -8.01 -17.79
CA LEU A 146 -8.47 -7.47 -16.60
C LEU A 146 -9.58 -6.45 -16.94
N TYR A 147 -9.68 -6.06 -18.22
CA TYR A 147 -10.63 -5.06 -18.68
C TYR A 147 -11.93 -5.68 -19.18
N ASP A 148 -13.05 -5.19 -18.65
CA ASP A 148 -14.36 -5.53 -19.15
C ASP A 148 -14.78 -4.56 -20.27
N PRO A 149 -14.81 -4.98 -21.55
CA PRO A 149 -15.12 -4.09 -22.66
C PRO A 149 -16.59 -3.64 -22.69
N GLN A 150 -17.50 -4.36 -22.03
CA GLN A 150 -18.91 -3.97 -21.94
C GLN A 150 -19.10 -2.85 -20.92
N ARG A 151 -18.44 -2.98 -19.76
CA ARG A 151 -18.46 -1.96 -18.70
C ARG A 151 -17.45 -0.84 -18.95
N ARG A 152 -16.44 -1.06 -19.77
CA ARG A 152 -15.31 -0.14 -20.08
C ARG A 152 -14.50 0.26 -18.87
N ILE A 153 -14.38 -0.64 -17.90
CA ILE A 153 -13.59 -0.45 -16.66
C ILE A 153 -12.84 -1.73 -16.30
N LEU A 154 -11.81 -1.60 -15.45
CA LEU A 154 -11.05 -2.72 -14.93
C LEU A 154 -11.83 -3.45 -13.82
N SER A 155 -11.87 -4.77 -13.91
CA SER A 155 -12.24 -5.63 -12.77
C SER A 155 -11.21 -5.46 -11.64
N ILE A 156 -11.59 -5.80 -10.41
CA ILE A 156 -10.64 -5.81 -9.29
C ILE A 156 -9.58 -6.91 -9.45
N GLY A 157 -9.83 -7.92 -10.28
CA GLY A 157 -8.84 -8.94 -10.59
C GLY A 157 -9.38 -10.10 -11.43
N TYR A 158 -8.57 -11.13 -11.52
CA TYR A 158 -8.86 -12.36 -12.25
C TYR A 158 -8.54 -13.58 -11.39
N ARG A 159 -9.54 -14.45 -11.18
CA ARG A 159 -9.34 -15.74 -10.53
C ARG A 159 -8.91 -16.76 -11.58
N LEU A 160 -7.78 -17.43 -11.36
CA LEU A 160 -7.32 -18.49 -12.22
C LEU A 160 -8.23 -19.73 -12.11
N ALA A 161 -8.21 -20.56 -13.15
CA ALA A 161 -8.91 -21.85 -13.13
C ALA A 161 -8.37 -22.72 -11.97
N ASP A 162 -9.29 -23.34 -11.25
CA ASP A 162 -9.03 -24.27 -10.16
C ASP A 162 -10.11 -25.35 -10.08
N ALA A 163 -10.15 -26.12 -8.99
CA ALA A 163 -11.16 -27.16 -8.76
C ALA A 163 -12.59 -26.61 -8.69
N GLU A 164 -12.77 -25.31 -8.43
CA GLU A 164 -14.08 -24.67 -8.32
C GLU A 164 -14.61 -24.12 -9.66
N GLY A 165 -13.79 -24.13 -10.73
CA GLY A 165 -14.24 -23.73 -12.06
C GLY A 165 -13.17 -23.11 -12.96
N PRO A 166 -13.58 -22.66 -14.15
CA PRO A 166 -12.70 -22.01 -15.12
C PRO A 166 -12.25 -20.64 -14.61
N GLY A 167 -11.12 -20.15 -15.18
CA GLY A 167 -10.66 -18.79 -14.93
C GLY A 167 -11.70 -17.74 -15.32
N ARG A 168 -11.83 -16.68 -14.51
CA ARG A 168 -12.83 -15.63 -14.71
C ARG A 168 -12.42 -14.30 -14.09
N LEU A 169 -12.90 -13.21 -14.67
CA LEU A 169 -12.85 -11.89 -14.03
C LEU A 169 -13.65 -11.92 -12.71
N ASP A 170 -13.14 -11.19 -11.73
CA ASP A 170 -13.91 -10.89 -10.52
C ASP A 170 -15.14 -10.05 -10.91
N PRO A 171 -16.33 -10.30 -10.31
CA PRO A 171 -17.53 -9.54 -10.62
C PRO A 171 -17.54 -8.11 -10.09
N SER A 172 -16.56 -7.74 -9.27
CA SER A 172 -16.39 -6.39 -8.74
C SER A 172 -15.43 -5.56 -9.60
N TYR A 173 -15.57 -4.23 -9.56
CA TYR A 173 -14.86 -3.32 -10.45
C TYR A 173 -14.29 -2.13 -9.70
N TYR A 174 -13.14 -1.62 -10.16
CA TYR A 174 -12.60 -0.33 -9.75
C TYR A 174 -13.24 0.77 -10.59
N ASP A 175 -14.38 1.27 -10.14
CA ASP A 175 -15.24 2.19 -10.89
C ASP A 175 -15.14 3.66 -10.44
N LEU A 176 -14.33 3.98 -9.42
CA LEU A 176 -14.14 5.35 -8.95
C LEU A 176 -12.73 5.88 -9.28
N LEU A 177 -12.67 7.16 -9.64
CA LEU A 177 -11.40 7.84 -9.91
C LEU A 177 -10.57 8.06 -8.63
N ALA A 178 -11.22 8.33 -7.49
CA ALA A 178 -10.55 8.37 -6.19
C ALA A 178 -10.37 6.95 -5.66
N SER A 179 -9.38 6.27 -6.18
CA SER A 179 -8.98 4.90 -5.84
C SER A 179 -7.49 4.75 -6.10
N GLU A 180 -6.81 3.91 -5.35
CA GLU A 180 -5.43 3.51 -5.63
C GLU A 180 -5.30 2.81 -6.99
N ALA A 181 -6.34 2.09 -7.42
CA ALA A 181 -6.39 1.41 -8.72
C ALA A 181 -6.30 2.36 -9.93
N ARG A 182 -6.45 3.69 -9.73
CA ARG A 182 -6.21 4.65 -10.83
C ARG A 182 -4.80 4.59 -11.39
N LEU A 183 -3.81 4.10 -10.60
CA LEU A 183 -2.45 3.86 -11.10
C LEU A 183 -2.45 2.80 -12.20
N ALA A 184 -3.10 1.64 -11.98
CA ALA A 184 -3.24 0.59 -12.99
C ALA A 184 -3.94 1.12 -14.25
N SER A 185 -5.03 1.88 -14.08
CA SER A 185 -5.75 2.52 -15.20
C SER A 185 -4.85 3.47 -15.98
N PHE A 186 -4.08 4.32 -15.28
CA PHE A 186 -3.18 5.29 -15.92
C PHE A 186 -2.07 4.59 -16.71
N VAL A 187 -1.40 3.60 -16.10
CA VAL A 187 -0.32 2.86 -16.74
C VAL A 187 -0.81 2.11 -17.97
N ALA A 188 -1.93 1.40 -17.87
CA ALA A 188 -2.50 0.65 -18.99
C ALA A 188 -2.91 1.56 -20.17
N ILE A 189 -3.42 2.76 -19.90
CA ILE A 189 -3.71 3.75 -20.94
C ILE A 189 -2.42 4.33 -21.54
N ALA A 190 -1.45 4.70 -20.71
CA ALA A 190 -0.18 5.27 -21.17
C ALA A 190 0.61 4.30 -22.07
N ARG A 191 0.45 2.99 -21.84
CA ARG A 191 1.04 1.91 -22.66
C ARG A 191 0.21 1.58 -23.91
N GLY A 192 -0.94 2.24 -24.11
CA GLY A 192 -1.83 1.98 -25.25
C GLY A 192 -2.58 0.64 -25.17
N GLU A 193 -2.64 0.01 -24.01
CA GLU A 193 -3.35 -1.25 -23.79
C GLU A 193 -4.85 -1.04 -23.63
N LEU A 194 -5.24 0.05 -22.97
CA LEU A 194 -6.64 0.45 -22.79
C LEU A 194 -6.92 1.79 -23.49
N PRO A 195 -8.17 2.00 -23.93
CA PRO A 195 -8.55 3.27 -24.56
C PRO A 195 -8.63 4.39 -23.51
N GLU A 196 -8.31 5.63 -23.91
CA GLU A 196 -8.45 6.81 -23.03
C GLU A 196 -9.87 6.98 -22.47
N THR A 197 -10.88 6.49 -23.19
CA THR A 197 -12.28 6.53 -22.74
C THR A 197 -12.48 5.78 -21.42
N HIS A 198 -11.63 4.81 -21.09
CA HIS A 198 -11.64 4.14 -19.78
C HIS A 198 -11.49 5.15 -18.63
N TRP A 199 -10.53 6.09 -18.73
CA TRP A 199 -10.33 7.12 -17.70
C TRP A 199 -11.58 7.96 -17.44
N PHE A 200 -12.34 8.25 -18.50
CA PHE A 200 -13.57 9.04 -18.39
C PHE A 200 -14.78 8.24 -17.92
N HIS A 201 -14.68 6.90 -17.91
CA HIS A 201 -15.70 6.02 -17.32
C HIS A 201 -15.53 5.84 -15.81
N LEU A 202 -14.35 6.14 -15.25
CA LEU A 202 -14.18 6.15 -13.81
C LEU A 202 -15.08 7.23 -13.18
N GLY A 203 -15.90 6.81 -12.23
CA GLY A 203 -16.88 7.65 -11.56
C GLY A 203 -16.22 8.81 -10.80
N ARG A 204 -16.82 9.98 -10.91
CA ARG A 204 -16.37 11.21 -10.26
C ARG A 204 -17.46 11.73 -9.33
N LEU A 205 -17.88 10.86 -8.40
CA LEU A 205 -18.80 11.27 -7.35
C LEU A 205 -18.15 12.32 -6.47
N VAL A 206 -18.84 13.42 -6.24
CA VAL A 206 -18.32 14.59 -5.53
C VAL A 206 -19.14 14.82 -4.26
N THR A 207 -18.43 15.05 -3.16
CA THR A 207 -18.97 15.59 -1.90
C THR A 207 -18.46 17.01 -1.71
N SER A 208 -18.94 17.67 -0.66
CA SER A 208 -18.42 18.98 -0.23
C SER A 208 -17.72 18.83 1.10
N VAL A 209 -16.43 19.15 1.13
CA VAL A 209 -15.66 19.31 2.37
C VAL A 209 -15.42 20.79 2.58
N HIS A 210 -16.07 21.37 3.60
CA HIS A 210 -16.05 22.81 3.88
C HIS A 210 -16.30 23.71 2.66
N GLY A 211 -17.34 23.37 1.90
CA GLY A 211 -17.73 24.12 0.71
C GLY A 211 -16.87 23.87 -0.54
N THR A 212 -15.86 22.99 -0.47
CA THR A 212 -15.00 22.67 -1.60
C THR A 212 -15.33 21.29 -2.18
N PRO A 213 -15.52 21.18 -3.49
CA PRO A 213 -15.74 19.90 -4.16
C PRO A 213 -14.57 18.93 -3.91
N THR A 214 -14.90 17.71 -3.50
CA THR A 214 -13.94 16.64 -3.19
C THR A 214 -14.47 15.33 -3.76
N LEU A 215 -13.66 14.59 -4.49
CA LEU A 215 -14.05 13.27 -4.97
C LEU A 215 -14.30 12.32 -3.79
N LEU A 216 -15.35 11.53 -3.91
CA LEU A 216 -15.61 10.40 -3.01
C LEU A 216 -14.82 9.18 -3.46
N SER A 217 -14.27 8.45 -2.49
CA SER A 217 -13.72 7.11 -2.67
C SER A 217 -14.68 6.04 -2.14
N TRP A 218 -14.33 4.76 -2.24
CA TRP A 218 -15.15 3.69 -1.69
C TRP A 218 -15.13 3.69 -0.17
N SER A 219 -13.95 3.72 0.43
CA SER A 219 -13.76 3.55 1.87
C SER A 219 -13.38 4.83 2.60
N GLY A 220 -13.00 5.92 1.90
CA GLY A 220 -12.57 7.17 2.54
C GLY A 220 -11.19 7.06 3.20
N THR A 221 -10.36 6.10 2.78
CA THR A 221 -9.04 5.85 3.33
C THR A 221 -8.03 6.85 2.77
N ALA A 222 -6.97 7.16 3.53
CA ALA A 222 -5.87 7.97 3.01
C ALA A 222 -5.17 7.26 1.83
N PHE A 223 -5.08 5.94 1.85
CA PHE A 223 -4.44 5.14 0.82
C PHE A 223 -5.09 5.35 -0.56
N GLU A 224 -6.43 5.29 -0.65
CA GLU A 224 -7.17 5.50 -1.90
C GLU A 224 -6.86 6.85 -2.56
N TYR A 225 -6.62 7.90 -1.76
CA TYR A 225 -6.29 9.23 -2.28
C TYR A 225 -4.81 9.41 -2.59
N LEU A 226 -3.91 8.89 -1.77
CA LEU A 226 -2.51 9.32 -1.70
C LEU A 226 -1.49 8.32 -2.24
N MET A 227 -1.75 7.00 -2.13
CA MET A 227 -0.78 5.99 -2.59
C MET A 227 -0.35 6.19 -4.05
N PRO A 228 -1.23 6.48 -5.01
CA PRO A 228 -0.80 6.71 -6.38
C PRO A 228 0.17 7.88 -6.57
N LEU A 229 0.20 8.85 -5.63
CA LEU A 229 1.11 9.99 -5.72
C LEU A 229 2.58 9.60 -5.50
N LEU A 230 2.86 8.41 -4.98
CA LEU A 230 4.22 7.87 -4.94
C LEU A 230 4.79 7.66 -6.35
N LEU A 231 3.93 7.34 -7.32
CA LEU A 231 4.30 6.88 -8.66
C LEU A 231 3.69 7.73 -9.79
N MET A 232 2.68 8.54 -9.47
CA MET A 232 1.99 9.42 -10.43
C MET A 232 2.23 10.88 -10.09
N LYS A 233 2.58 11.67 -11.10
CA LYS A 233 2.68 13.12 -10.93
C LYS A 233 1.33 13.73 -10.58
N SER A 234 1.30 14.55 -9.54
CA SER A 234 0.16 15.44 -9.24
C SER A 234 0.24 16.69 -10.11
N TYR A 235 -0.89 17.08 -10.71
CA TYR A 235 -1.00 18.30 -11.48
C TYR A 235 -1.80 19.33 -10.67
N PRO A 236 -1.20 20.46 -10.31
CA PRO A 236 -1.87 21.51 -9.54
C PRO A 236 -3.20 21.95 -10.18
N GLU A 237 -4.13 22.37 -9.34
CA GLU A 237 -5.45 22.89 -9.75
C GLU A 237 -6.36 21.87 -10.47
N THR A 238 -5.99 20.60 -10.50
CA THR A 238 -6.90 19.54 -10.97
C THR A 238 -7.84 19.06 -9.86
N LEU A 239 -8.95 18.44 -10.25
CA LEU A 239 -9.90 17.86 -9.30
C LEU A 239 -9.24 16.80 -8.39
N LEU A 240 -8.28 16.01 -8.91
CA LEU A 240 -7.51 15.05 -8.10
C LEU A 240 -6.60 15.75 -7.10
N ASP A 241 -5.84 16.78 -7.50
CA ASP A 241 -4.98 17.55 -6.58
C ASP A 241 -5.80 18.17 -5.45
N HIS A 242 -6.91 18.85 -5.80
CA HIS A 242 -7.81 19.41 -4.80
C HIS A 242 -8.38 18.32 -3.87
N SER A 243 -8.79 17.17 -4.41
CA SER A 243 -9.35 16.09 -3.61
C SER A 243 -8.32 15.49 -2.65
N CYS A 244 -7.08 15.25 -3.09
CA CYS A 244 -6.01 14.76 -2.21
C CYS A 244 -5.73 15.74 -1.05
N ARG A 245 -5.60 17.04 -1.35
CA ARG A 245 -5.39 18.07 -0.30
C ARG A 245 -6.56 18.16 0.67
N ARG A 246 -7.79 18.10 0.17
CA ARG A 246 -9.00 18.15 1.01
C ARG A 246 -9.18 16.90 1.86
N ALA A 247 -8.87 15.74 1.30
CA ALA A 247 -8.88 14.49 2.06
C ALA A 247 -7.90 14.57 3.25
N VAL A 248 -6.67 15.05 3.05
CA VAL A 248 -5.69 15.24 4.15
C VAL A 248 -6.20 16.23 5.20
N ARG A 249 -6.77 17.36 4.80
CA ARG A 249 -7.33 18.33 5.73
C ARG A 249 -8.49 17.74 6.52
N ARG A 250 -9.41 17.04 5.86
CA ARG A 250 -10.55 16.39 6.55
C ARG A 250 -10.08 15.31 7.51
N GLN A 251 -9.02 14.56 7.17
CA GLN A 251 -8.36 13.62 8.08
C GLN A 251 -7.91 14.33 9.38
N ALA A 252 -7.20 15.45 9.23
CA ALA A 252 -6.69 16.20 10.37
C ALA A 252 -7.81 16.80 11.24
N GLU A 253 -8.85 17.35 10.61
CA GLU A 253 -10.02 17.91 11.29
C GLU A 253 -10.81 16.85 12.07
N TYR A 254 -11.07 15.70 11.41
CA TYR A 254 -11.81 14.59 12.01
C TYR A 254 -11.09 14.03 13.26
N ALA A 255 -9.78 13.94 13.20
CA ALA A 255 -8.96 13.51 14.33
C ALA A 255 -8.90 14.58 15.45
N ALA A 256 -8.80 15.86 15.06
CA ALA A 256 -8.82 16.97 16.03
C ALA A 256 -10.15 17.05 16.81
N GLU A 257 -11.30 16.82 16.15
CA GLU A 257 -12.62 16.70 16.77
C GLU A 257 -12.66 15.60 17.87
N ARG A 258 -11.73 14.64 17.81
CA ARG A 258 -11.63 13.46 18.70
C ARG A 258 -10.41 13.50 19.62
N GLY A 259 -9.59 14.53 19.54
CA GLY A 259 -8.40 14.71 20.37
C GLY A 259 -7.24 13.74 20.09
N VAL A 260 -7.26 13.00 18.95
CA VAL A 260 -6.27 11.99 18.59
C VAL A 260 -5.32 12.49 17.50
N PRO A 261 -4.15 11.83 17.27
CA PRO A 261 -3.37 12.02 16.04
C PRO A 261 -4.20 11.66 14.82
N TRP A 262 -3.87 12.22 13.66
CA TRP A 262 -4.59 11.94 12.43
C TRP A 262 -3.85 10.93 11.53
N GLY A 263 -4.55 10.38 10.55
CA GLY A 263 -4.04 9.41 9.60
C GLY A 263 -4.90 8.14 9.59
N ILE A 264 -6.16 8.27 9.10
CA ILE A 264 -7.08 7.13 9.03
C ILE A 264 -6.97 6.49 7.66
N SER A 265 -6.67 5.19 7.66
CA SER A 265 -6.52 4.41 6.43
C SER A 265 -6.74 2.92 6.72
N GLU A 266 -6.63 2.09 5.72
CA GLU A 266 -6.63 0.65 5.90
C GLU A 266 -5.39 0.21 6.67
N CYS A 267 -5.57 -0.66 7.63
CA CYS A 267 -4.49 -1.15 8.48
C CYS A 267 -4.92 -2.37 9.30
N ALA A 268 -3.95 -3.02 9.92
CA ALA A 268 -4.24 -3.94 10.99
C ALA A 268 -4.80 -3.20 12.21
N TYR A 269 -5.63 -3.86 13.01
CA TYR A 269 -6.28 -3.27 14.16
C TYR A 269 -6.34 -4.25 15.35
N ASN A 270 -6.69 -3.77 16.54
CA ASN A 270 -6.56 -4.51 17.79
C ASN A 270 -7.65 -5.58 17.99
N LEU A 271 -7.85 -6.43 16.98
CA LEU A 271 -8.59 -7.69 17.08
C LEU A 271 -7.75 -8.82 16.51
N GLY A 272 -7.54 -9.87 17.30
CA GLY A 272 -6.82 -11.08 16.90
C GLY A 272 -7.75 -12.12 16.27
N ASP A 273 -7.21 -12.90 15.34
CA ASP A 273 -7.82 -14.15 14.93
C ASP A 273 -7.53 -15.25 15.98
N ARG A 274 -8.04 -16.47 15.75
CA ARG A 274 -7.81 -17.63 16.65
C ARG A 274 -6.34 -18.03 16.80
N HIS A 275 -5.45 -17.50 15.96
CA HIS A 275 -4.00 -17.76 15.98
C HIS A 275 -3.22 -16.57 16.56
N GLY A 276 -3.90 -15.52 17.03
CA GLY A 276 -3.29 -14.31 17.57
C GLY A 276 -2.74 -13.35 16.50
N ASN A 277 -3.10 -13.50 15.21
CA ASN A 277 -2.72 -12.54 14.20
C ASN A 277 -3.72 -11.37 14.22
N TYR A 278 -3.22 -10.15 14.13
CA TYR A 278 -4.09 -8.98 13.96
C TYR A 278 -4.91 -9.08 12.68
N GLN A 279 -6.18 -8.69 12.76
CA GLN A 279 -7.05 -8.57 11.60
C GLN A 279 -6.76 -7.26 10.86
N TYR A 280 -7.12 -7.22 9.57
CA TYR A 280 -6.91 -6.09 8.68
C TYR A 280 -8.24 -5.58 8.13
N LYS A 281 -8.41 -4.23 8.05
CA LYS A 281 -9.65 -3.60 7.60
C LYS A 281 -9.39 -2.22 7.00
N ALA A 282 -10.21 -1.82 6.04
CA ALA A 282 -10.23 -0.46 5.53
C ALA A 282 -11.02 0.45 6.49
N PHE A 283 -10.32 1.35 7.19
CA PHE A 283 -10.87 2.45 7.97
C PHE A 283 -10.83 3.72 7.14
N GLY A 284 -11.84 4.57 7.27
CA GLY A 284 -11.93 5.79 6.49
C GLY A 284 -12.63 6.91 7.24
N VAL A 285 -12.50 8.12 6.70
CA VAL A 285 -13.11 9.31 7.29
C VAL A 285 -14.53 9.51 6.79
N PRO A 286 -15.53 9.67 7.69
CA PRO A 286 -16.90 9.99 7.31
C PRO A 286 -16.98 11.22 6.40
N GLY A 287 -17.76 11.08 5.32
CA GLY A 287 -17.92 12.12 4.30
C GLY A 287 -16.91 12.07 3.17
N LEU A 288 -15.87 11.21 3.24
CA LEU A 288 -14.93 10.97 2.15
C LEU A 288 -15.19 9.63 1.43
N GLY A 289 -15.87 8.68 2.06
CA GLY A 289 -16.15 7.36 1.51
C GLY A 289 -17.64 7.06 1.39
N LEU A 290 -17.97 6.14 0.48
CA LEU A 290 -19.33 5.61 0.29
C LEU A 290 -19.67 4.51 1.30
N LYS A 291 -18.68 3.87 1.89
CA LYS A 291 -18.81 2.81 2.90
C LYS A 291 -19.61 3.33 4.10
N ARG A 292 -20.56 2.53 4.57
CA ARG A 292 -21.33 2.84 5.79
C ARG A 292 -20.53 2.48 7.03
N GLY A 293 -20.87 3.11 8.17
CA GLY A 293 -20.27 2.81 9.47
C GLY A 293 -18.84 3.34 9.64
N LEU A 294 -18.38 4.28 8.82
CA LEU A 294 -17.03 4.87 8.95
C LEU A 294 -16.82 5.64 10.26
N ALA A 295 -17.89 6.03 10.94
CA ALA A 295 -17.81 6.72 12.24
C ALA A 295 -17.79 5.76 13.44
N ASP A 296 -18.03 4.49 13.24
CA ASP A 296 -18.21 3.51 14.32
C ASP A 296 -16.88 3.06 14.92
N GLU A 297 -15.80 3.21 14.18
CA GLU A 297 -14.45 2.80 14.58
C GLU A 297 -13.44 3.91 14.31
N LEU A 298 -12.49 4.07 15.23
CA LEU A 298 -11.42 5.04 15.15
C LEU A 298 -10.06 4.34 15.28
N VAL A 299 -9.41 4.11 14.16
CA VAL A 299 -8.08 3.52 14.07
C VAL A 299 -7.18 4.45 13.26
N VAL A 300 -6.02 4.79 13.81
CA VAL A 300 -5.05 5.72 13.20
C VAL A 300 -3.83 4.93 12.74
N ALA A 301 -3.51 5.03 11.46
CA ALA A 301 -2.35 4.40 10.82
C ALA A 301 -1.29 5.47 10.51
N PRO A 302 -0.13 5.46 11.16
CA PRO A 302 0.92 6.46 10.99
C PRO A 302 1.41 6.61 9.54
N TYR A 303 1.45 5.53 8.76
CA TYR A 303 1.87 5.59 7.35
C TYR A 303 0.99 6.52 6.51
N ALA A 304 -0.30 6.62 6.82
CA ALA A 304 -1.21 7.55 6.15
C ALA A 304 -0.77 9.02 6.31
N THR A 305 -0.22 9.36 7.48
CA THR A 305 0.41 10.67 7.70
C THR A 305 1.69 10.82 6.88
N ALA A 306 2.49 9.75 6.74
CA ALA A 306 3.70 9.79 5.91
C ALA A 306 3.34 10.03 4.43
N LEU A 307 2.33 9.34 3.88
CA LEU A 307 1.81 9.59 2.53
C LEU A 307 1.32 11.04 2.37
N ALA A 308 0.66 11.59 3.37
CA ALA A 308 0.16 12.97 3.33
C ALA A 308 1.29 14.02 3.28
N SER A 309 2.54 13.65 3.58
CA SER A 309 3.68 14.56 3.45
C SER A 309 3.91 15.05 2.01
N MET A 310 3.45 14.29 1.01
CA MET A 310 3.51 14.67 -0.40
C MET A 310 2.59 15.85 -0.76
N VAL A 311 1.55 16.09 0.02
CA VAL A 311 0.56 17.15 -0.25
C VAL A 311 0.53 18.26 0.83
N GLU A 312 0.76 17.91 2.10
CA GLU A 312 0.74 18.85 3.25
C GLU A 312 1.95 18.56 4.19
N PRO A 313 3.20 18.76 3.72
CA PRO A 313 4.41 18.28 4.42
C PRO A 313 4.56 18.82 5.85
N GLN A 314 4.25 20.10 6.08
CA GLN A 314 4.39 20.70 7.40
C GLN A 314 3.38 20.14 8.42
N HIS A 315 2.14 19.84 7.99
CA HIS A 315 1.13 19.19 8.81
C HIS A 315 1.54 17.76 9.12
N ALA A 316 1.98 17.01 8.12
CA ALA A 316 2.42 15.63 8.27
C ALA A 316 3.59 15.51 9.25
N VAL A 317 4.63 16.35 9.11
CA VAL A 317 5.79 16.33 10.01
C VAL A 317 5.41 16.61 11.47
N ARG A 318 4.49 17.56 11.71
CA ARG A 318 4.02 17.83 13.10
C ARG A 318 3.30 16.63 13.69
N ASN A 319 2.45 15.97 12.91
CA ASN A 319 1.71 14.81 13.38
C ASN A 319 2.59 13.59 13.58
N LEU A 320 3.56 13.34 12.68
CA LEU A 320 4.55 12.27 12.85
C LEU A 320 5.40 12.48 14.12
N ARG A 321 5.80 13.72 14.41
CA ARG A 321 6.50 14.03 15.66
C ARG A 321 5.60 13.73 16.88
N ARG A 322 4.34 14.15 16.85
CA ARG A 322 3.37 13.83 17.91
C ARG A 322 3.27 12.31 18.12
N LEU A 323 3.12 11.54 17.05
CA LEU A 323 3.07 10.08 17.11
C LEU A 323 4.36 9.48 17.72
N SER A 324 5.52 10.01 17.35
CA SER A 324 6.80 9.57 17.92
C SER A 324 6.90 9.91 19.42
N ASP A 325 6.54 11.14 19.80
CA ASP A 325 6.59 11.61 21.21
C ASP A 325 5.60 10.82 22.10
N GLU A 326 4.51 10.33 21.53
CA GLU A 326 3.54 9.46 22.21
C GLU A 326 3.97 7.98 22.23
N GLY A 327 5.19 7.64 21.78
CA GLY A 327 5.72 6.27 21.81
C GLY A 327 5.12 5.33 20.75
N ARG A 328 4.65 5.87 19.61
CA ARG A 328 4.02 5.11 18.52
C ARG A 328 5.02 4.63 17.46
N ALA A 329 6.30 4.45 17.84
CA ALA A 329 7.37 3.94 17.00
C ALA A 329 8.14 2.85 17.72
N GLY A 330 8.61 1.85 16.96
CA GLY A 330 9.38 0.71 17.41
C GLY A 330 10.69 0.55 16.63
N ALA A 331 11.21 -0.67 16.57
CA ALA A 331 12.50 -0.98 15.96
C ALA A 331 12.53 -0.72 14.45
N TYR A 332 11.39 -0.83 13.77
CA TYR A 332 11.23 -0.75 12.31
C TYR A 332 10.44 0.50 11.87
N GLY A 333 10.50 1.58 12.62
CA GLY A 333 9.77 2.81 12.35
C GLY A 333 8.47 2.91 13.13
N TYR A 334 7.45 3.52 12.54
CA TYR A 334 6.15 3.65 13.19
C TYR A 334 5.44 2.30 13.21
N TYR A 335 4.75 2.03 14.34
CA TYR A 335 3.85 0.89 14.43
C TYR A 335 2.68 1.01 13.45
N GLU A 336 2.09 -0.11 13.12
CA GLU A 336 1.04 -0.26 12.11
C GLU A 336 -0.17 0.63 12.38
N ALA A 337 -0.70 0.62 13.60
CA ALA A 337 -1.84 1.45 13.95
C ALA A 337 -1.94 1.75 15.46
N ILE A 338 -2.80 2.71 15.77
CA ILE A 338 -3.31 2.97 17.12
C ILE A 338 -4.83 2.82 17.06
N ASP A 339 -5.36 1.84 17.78
CA ASP A 339 -6.79 1.54 17.85
C ASP A 339 -7.41 2.24 19.07
N TYR A 340 -8.33 3.16 18.82
CA TYR A 340 -9.06 3.90 19.86
C TYR A 340 -10.47 3.34 20.11
N THR A 341 -10.86 2.29 19.38
CA THR A 341 -12.19 1.66 19.49
C THR A 341 -12.13 0.38 20.30
N HIS A 342 -11.18 -0.51 19.99
CA HIS A 342 -11.03 -1.80 20.64
C HIS A 342 -10.04 -1.66 21.80
N GLY A 343 -10.57 -1.59 23.01
CA GLY A 343 -9.78 -1.33 24.22
C GLY A 343 -8.91 -2.51 24.67
N ALA A 344 -8.13 -2.28 25.74
CA ALA A 344 -7.20 -3.26 26.31
C ALA A 344 -7.83 -4.61 26.75
N ALA A 345 -9.15 -4.66 26.96
CA ALA A 345 -9.86 -5.90 27.27
C ALA A 345 -9.99 -6.86 26.07
N GLU A 346 -9.81 -6.34 24.86
CA GLU A 346 -9.82 -7.08 23.59
C GLU A 346 -8.40 -7.22 23.00
N ASP A 347 -7.38 -6.74 23.73
CA ASP A 347 -5.98 -6.81 23.34
C ASP A 347 -5.51 -8.25 23.38
N PRO A 348 -5.18 -8.89 22.23
CA PRO A 348 -4.66 -10.26 22.20
C PRO A 348 -3.31 -10.39 22.91
N ALA A 349 -2.61 -9.30 23.16
CA ALA A 349 -1.31 -9.25 23.82
C ALA A 349 -1.39 -9.10 25.34
N GLY A 350 -2.47 -8.53 25.86
CA GLY A 350 -2.69 -8.36 27.31
C GLY A 350 -1.68 -7.46 28.03
N ASP A 351 -0.85 -6.70 27.31
CA ASP A 351 0.19 -5.86 27.94
C ASP A 351 -0.32 -4.51 28.45
N GLY A 352 -1.57 -4.18 28.16
CA GLY A 352 -2.30 -3.04 28.74
C GLY A 352 -1.68 -1.67 28.49
N THR A 353 -0.79 -1.51 27.52
CA THR A 353 -0.14 -0.24 27.19
C THR A 353 -1.11 0.70 26.45
N ALA A 354 -2.15 1.16 27.16
CA ALA A 354 -2.96 2.28 26.70
C ALA A 354 -2.06 3.53 26.66
N GLY A 355 -1.96 4.15 25.50
CA GLY A 355 -1.25 5.42 25.36
C GLY A 355 -1.97 6.57 26.04
N PRO A 356 -1.36 7.79 26.09
CA PRO A 356 -1.87 8.96 26.84
C PRO A 356 -3.29 9.39 26.47
N HIS A 357 -3.84 8.93 25.34
CA HIS A 357 -5.22 9.19 24.91
C HIS A 357 -6.10 7.93 24.89
N GLY A 358 -5.70 6.84 25.56
CA GLY A 358 -6.49 5.61 25.70
C GLY A 358 -6.49 4.68 24.49
N GLY A 359 -5.68 4.95 23.45
CA GLY A 359 -5.58 4.07 22.27
C GLY A 359 -4.57 2.93 22.48
N THR A 360 -4.90 1.74 21.98
CA THR A 360 -4.03 0.56 21.99
C THR A 360 -3.13 0.53 20.76
N VAL A 361 -1.82 0.29 20.94
CA VAL A 361 -0.87 0.21 19.84
C VAL A 361 -0.92 -1.17 19.21
N VAL A 362 -1.16 -1.23 17.91
CA VAL A 362 -1.05 -2.45 17.09
C VAL A 362 0.42 -2.65 16.75
N ARG A 363 1.10 -3.50 17.53
CA ARG A 363 2.54 -3.72 17.43
C ARG A 363 2.90 -4.66 16.28
N ALA A 364 2.69 -4.15 15.09
CA ALA A 364 3.07 -4.79 13.84
C ALA A 364 3.70 -3.75 12.90
N PHE A 365 4.33 -4.24 11.83
CA PHE A 365 4.90 -3.46 10.73
C PHE A 365 4.56 -4.19 9.45
N MET A 366 4.15 -3.49 8.41
CA MET A 366 3.75 -4.07 7.12
C MET A 366 4.61 -3.54 5.97
N ALA A 367 4.96 -4.41 5.02
CA ALA A 367 5.86 -4.08 3.91
C ALA A 367 5.34 -2.98 2.99
N HIS A 368 4.02 -2.80 2.89
CA HIS A 368 3.40 -1.81 2.00
C HIS A 368 2.91 -0.55 2.74
N HIS A 369 3.18 -0.46 4.03
CA HIS A 369 2.90 0.68 4.89
C HIS A 369 4.18 1.33 5.40
#